data_ecd82ec00863c28828429f0f00f2b0fb
#
_entry.id   ecd82ec00863c28828429f0f00f2b0fb
#
_cell.length_a   1.000
_cell.length_b   1.000
_cell.length_c   1.000
_cell.angle_alpha   90.00
_cell.angle_beta   90.00
_cell.angle_gamma   90.00
#
_symmetry.space_group_name_H-M   'P 1'
#
loop_
_entity.id
_entity.type
_entity.pdbx_description
1 polymer ?
#
loop_
_entity_poly.entity_id
_entity_poly.type
_entity_poly.pdbx_seq_one_letter_code
_entity_poly.pdbx_strand_id
1 'polypeptide(L)'
;ERITLGRDETNDICLKHVSISHKHAEVMRYGSDFILRDLNSTNGVYVNGKKIHDKVKLRDKDFILISHTRIIYANGTLSYVCARNGISVQVKNVQKRVGKHKDITICDHVNLRIAPGELVAIIGGSGAGKSTLMNCISGYSKPTAGEVLVNEVGLYQNFDMLKHIIGYVPQQDIVYDNLTVESMLYYSAKLRLPKDVKEEELHAIVDKVIDTVELTERK
;
A
#
# COMPACT_ATOMS: atom_id res chain seq x y z
N GLU A 1 11.32 -13.63 -25.64
CA GLU A 1 12.05 -13.01 -24.52
C GLU A 1 11.09 -12.86 -23.35
N ARG A 2 11.56 -13.17 -22.12
CA ARG A 2 10.75 -13.17 -20.91
C ARG A 2 11.51 -12.45 -19.81
N ILE A 3 10.85 -11.57 -19.08
CA ILE A 3 11.38 -10.85 -17.91
C ILE A 3 10.47 -11.17 -16.74
N THR A 4 11.04 -11.68 -15.65
CA THR A 4 10.31 -12.05 -14.41
C THR A 4 10.48 -10.98 -13.35
N LEU A 5 9.41 -10.73 -12.59
CA LEU A 5 9.37 -9.75 -11.51
C LEU A 5 8.85 -10.42 -10.23
N GLY A 6 9.52 -10.19 -9.12
CA GLY A 6 9.10 -10.74 -7.83
C GLY A 6 10.10 -10.47 -6.72
N ARG A 7 9.80 -10.96 -5.51
CA ARG A 7 10.64 -10.78 -4.33
C ARG A 7 11.86 -11.69 -4.31
N ASP A 8 11.78 -12.85 -4.96
CA ASP A 8 12.87 -13.80 -5.02
C ASP A 8 14.04 -13.25 -5.85
N GLU A 9 15.27 -13.50 -5.42
CA GLU A 9 16.49 -13.06 -6.10
C GLU A 9 16.71 -13.76 -7.47
N THR A 10 15.99 -14.83 -7.73
CA THR A 10 16.01 -15.54 -9.03
C THR A 10 15.22 -14.81 -10.12
N ASN A 11 14.47 -13.76 -9.78
CA ASN A 11 13.77 -12.95 -10.79
C ASN A 11 14.73 -11.99 -11.49
N ASP A 12 14.47 -11.72 -12.77
CA ASP A 12 15.23 -10.74 -13.55
C ASP A 12 15.14 -9.34 -12.93
N ILE A 13 13.97 -8.97 -12.38
CA ILE A 13 13.75 -7.77 -11.60
C ILE A 13 13.36 -8.17 -10.17
N CYS A 14 14.33 -8.10 -9.26
CA CYS A 14 14.12 -8.41 -7.85
C CYS A 14 13.57 -7.19 -7.10
N LEU A 15 12.34 -7.31 -6.60
CA LEU A 15 11.63 -6.29 -5.84
C LEU A 15 11.56 -6.68 -4.37
N LYS A 16 12.61 -6.35 -3.59
CA LYS A 16 12.78 -6.76 -2.17
C LYS A 16 11.78 -6.09 -1.23
N HIS A 17 10.54 -6.59 -1.21
CA HIS A 17 9.54 -6.15 -0.23
C HIS A 17 8.60 -7.31 0.13
N VAL A 18 8.28 -7.44 1.42
CA VAL A 18 7.48 -8.54 1.98
C VAL A 18 6.05 -8.64 1.41
N SER A 19 5.48 -7.56 0.90
CA SER A 19 4.16 -7.56 0.25
C SER A 19 4.17 -8.04 -1.21
N ILE A 20 5.34 -8.33 -1.77
CA ILE A 20 5.49 -8.80 -3.15
C ILE A 20 5.69 -10.32 -3.11
N SER A 21 4.96 -11.07 -3.93
CA SER A 21 5.10 -12.52 -4.05
C SER A 21 6.49 -12.93 -4.57
N HIS A 22 6.98 -14.11 -4.24
CA HIS A 22 8.27 -14.62 -4.71
C HIS A 22 8.40 -14.52 -6.23
N LYS A 23 7.38 -15.01 -6.95
CA LYS A 23 7.18 -14.77 -8.39
C LYS A 23 5.88 -14.02 -8.54
N HIS A 24 5.93 -12.75 -8.90
CA HIS A 24 4.78 -11.86 -8.85
C HIS A 24 4.17 -11.65 -10.24
N ALA A 25 5.00 -11.33 -11.21
CA ALA A 25 4.58 -11.05 -12.57
C ALA A 25 5.66 -11.43 -13.58
N GLU A 26 5.28 -11.49 -14.83
CA GLU A 26 6.20 -11.65 -15.95
C GLU A 26 5.81 -10.76 -17.12
N VAL A 27 6.79 -10.27 -17.85
CA VAL A 27 6.60 -9.61 -19.14
C VAL A 27 7.16 -10.50 -20.24
N MET A 28 6.33 -10.81 -21.21
CA MET A 28 6.70 -11.64 -22.36
C MET A 28 6.63 -10.83 -23.64
N ARG A 29 7.61 -11.00 -24.50
CA ARG A 29 7.64 -10.39 -25.83
C ARG A 29 7.15 -11.35 -26.88
N TYR A 30 6.15 -10.94 -27.65
CA TYR A 30 5.63 -11.65 -28.81
C TYR A 30 5.71 -10.75 -30.06
N GLY A 31 6.74 -10.94 -30.86
CA GLY A 31 7.02 -10.03 -31.99
C GLY A 31 7.34 -8.63 -31.51
N SER A 32 6.51 -7.67 -31.89
CA SER A 32 6.60 -6.27 -31.42
C SER A 32 5.83 -6.00 -30.12
N ASP A 33 5.01 -6.96 -29.68
CA ASP A 33 4.10 -6.78 -28.55
C ASP A 33 4.71 -7.25 -27.23
N PHE A 34 4.48 -6.50 -26.17
CA PHE A 34 4.84 -6.88 -24.81
C PHE A 34 3.57 -7.15 -24.01
N ILE A 35 3.53 -8.33 -23.38
CA ILE A 35 2.40 -8.80 -22.61
C ILE A 35 2.83 -8.95 -21.16
N LEU A 36 2.24 -8.18 -20.27
CA LEU A 36 2.38 -8.32 -18.82
C LEU A 36 1.36 -9.34 -18.31
N ARG A 37 1.83 -10.30 -17.51
CA ARG A 37 1.01 -11.32 -16.88
C ARG A 37 1.20 -11.31 -15.38
N ASP A 38 0.11 -11.34 -14.64
CA ASP A 38 0.10 -11.60 -13.19
C ASP A 38 0.25 -13.11 -12.93
N LEU A 39 1.24 -13.50 -12.16
CA LEU A 39 1.49 -14.90 -11.80
C LEU A 39 0.67 -15.33 -10.57
N ASN A 40 -0.59 -14.91 -10.52
CA ASN A 40 -1.51 -15.15 -9.40
C ASN A 40 -0.98 -14.57 -8.08
N SER A 41 -0.44 -13.37 -8.17
CA SER A 41 0.14 -12.68 -7.03
C SER A 41 -0.93 -12.31 -5.98
N THR A 42 -0.56 -12.29 -4.70
CA THR A 42 -1.50 -12.05 -3.61
C THR A 42 -2.09 -10.64 -3.66
N ASN A 43 -1.25 -9.63 -3.88
CA ASN A 43 -1.66 -8.23 -3.87
C ASN A 43 -2.02 -7.70 -5.26
N GLY A 44 -1.76 -8.48 -6.31
CA GLY A 44 -2.12 -8.17 -7.68
C GLY A 44 -1.17 -7.19 -8.37
N VAL A 45 -1.32 -7.13 -9.68
CA VAL A 45 -0.63 -6.20 -10.59
C VAL A 45 -1.66 -5.21 -11.14
N TYR A 46 -1.28 -3.94 -11.19
CA TYR A 46 -2.16 -2.88 -11.69
C TYR A 46 -1.52 -2.18 -12.87
N VAL A 47 -2.31 -1.93 -13.91
CA VAL A 47 -1.90 -1.14 -15.08
C VAL A 47 -2.82 0.06 -15.20
N ASN A 48 -2.26 1.26 -15.17
CA ASN A 48 -3.01 2.53 -15.21
C ASN A 48 -4.15 2.58 -14.15
N GLY A 49 -3.87 2.08 -12.93
CA GLY A 49 -4.82 2.05 -11.82
C GLY A 49 -5.85 0.91 -11.87
N LYS A 50 -5.86 0.07 -12.91
CA LYS A 50 -6.77 -1.07 -13.03
C LYS A 50 -6.03 -2.38 -12.73
N LYS A 51 -6.59 -3.19 -11.82
CA LYS A 51 -6.07 -4.53 -11.54
C LYS A 51 -6.20 -5.41 -12.79
N ILE A 52 -5.12 -6.09 -13.17
CA ILE A 52 -5.19 -7.12 -14.21
C ILE A 52 -5.57 -8.47 -13.57
N HIS A 53 -6.33 -9.29 -14.30
CA HIS A 53 -6.79 -10.58 -13.78
C HIS A 53 -5.93 -11.76 -14.28
N ASP A 54 -5.30 -11.64 -15.41
CA ASP A 54 -4.36 -12.62 -15.98
C ASP A 54 -3.27 -11.88 -16.73
N LYS A 55 -3.58 -11.35 -17.93
CA LYS A 55 -2.61 -10.72 -18.82
C LYS A 55 -3.17 -9.47 -19.49
N VAL A 56 -2.27 -8.55 -19.83
CA VAL A 56 -2.59 -7.33 -20.58
C VAL A 56 -1.47 -7.02 -21.56
N LYS A 57 -1.81 -6.56 -22.74
CA LYS A 57 -0.85 -6.00 -23.71
C LYS A 57 -0.43 -4.61 -23.24
N LEU A 58 0.85 -4.40 -23.04
CA LEU A 58 1.42 -3.12 -22.66
C LEU A 58 1.43 -2.17 -23.86
N ARG A 59 1.12 -0.92 -23.58
CA ARG A 59 1.19 0.21 -24.52
C ARG A 59 2.27 1.19 -24.05
N ASP A 60 2.80 1.93 -24.97
CA ASP A 60 3.79 2.97 -24.63
C ASP A 60 3.26 3.92 -23.55
N LYS A 61 4.10 4.21 -22.57
CA LYS A 61 3.79 5.00 -21.37
C LYS A 61 2.80 4.36 -20.40
N ASP A 62 2.52 3.07 -20.50
CA ASP A 62 1.75 2.38 -19.49
C ASP A 62 2.47 2.42 -18.14
N PHE A 63 1.68 2.71 -17.11
CA PHE A 63 2.10 2.74 -15.72
C PHE A 63 1.68 1.45 -15.03
N ILE A 64 2.68 0.68 -14.60
CA ILE A 64 2.49 -0.58 -13.88
C ILE A 64 2.79 -0.33 -12.40
N LEU A 65 1.94 -0.84 -11.51
CA LEU A 65 2.20 -0.84 -10.09
C LEU A 65 2.15 -2.26 -9.53
N ILE A 66 3.21 -2.60 -8.80
CA ILE A 66 3.35 -3.84 -8.03
C ILE A 66 3.67 -3.42 -6.59
N SER A 67 2.69 -3.55 -5.69
CA SER A 67 2.78 -3.01 -4.32
C SER A 67 3.12 -1.50 -4.34
N HIS A 68 4.27 -1.09 -3.82
CA HIS A 68 4.75 0.30 -3.83
C HIS A 68 5.74 0.61 -4.98
N THR A 69 6.08 -0.41 -5.78
CA THR A 69 7.02 -0.24 -6.90
C THR A 69 6.30 0.25 -8.13
N ARG A 70 6.75 1.39 -8.63
CA ARG A 70 6.24 2.02 -9.85
C ARG A 70 7.13 1.62 -11.02
N ILE A 71 6.52 1.07 -12.06
CA ILE A 71 7.20 0.65 -13.28
C ILE A 71 6.54 1.36 -14.46
N ILE A 72 7.33 1.98 -15.30
CA ILE A 72 6.86 2.60 -16.54
C ILE A 72 7.38 1.76 -17.70
N TYR A 73 6.46 1.34 -18.55
CA TYR A 73 6.80 0.73 -19.83
C TYR A 73 6.84 1.82 -20.90
N ALA A 74 7.98 2.01 -21.53
CA ALA A 74 8.15 2.96 -22.61
C ALA A 74 9.16 2.45 -23.66
N ASN A 75 8.81 2.53 -24.93
CA ASN A 75 9.70 2.16 -26.04
C ASN A 75 10.36 0.77 -25.90
N GLY A 76 9.60 -0.22 -25.44
CA GLY A 76 10.12 -1.59 -25.25
C GLY A 76 10.99 -1.77 -23.99
N THR A 77 11.06 -0.76 -23.13
CA THR A 77 11.88 -0.77 -21.91
C THR A 77 11.00 -0.64 -20.68
N LEU A 78 11.36 -1.38 -19.63
CA LEU A 78 10.78 -1.24 -18.29
C LEU A 78 11.70 -0.40 -17.42
N SER A 79 11.24 0.79 -17.05
CA SER A 79 11.93 1.65 -16.08
C SER A 79 11.19 1.59 -14.75
N TYR A 80 11.88 1.29 -13.66
CA TYR A 80 11.24 1.22 -12.36
C TYR A 80 11.94 2.09 -11.32
N VAL A 81 11.12 2.66 -10.44
CA VAL A 81 11.59 3.38 -9.25
C VAL A 81 11.09 2.59 -8.04
N CYS A 82 12.02 1.94 -7.35
CA CYS A 82 11.73 1.49 -5.99
C CYS A 82 11.69 2.73 -5.09
N ALA A 83 10.58 2.95 -4.44
CA ALA A 83 10.45 4.05 -3.47
C ALA A 83 11.31 3.75 -2.23
N ARG A 84 12.64 3.82 -2.38
CA ARG A 84 13.58 3.73 -1.23
C ARG A 84 13.38 4.88 -0.25
N ASN A 85 12.73 5.96 -0.67
CA ASN A 85 12.61 7.21 0.06
C ASN A 85 11.27 7.39 0.79
N GLY A 86 10.47 6.32 0.95
CA GLY A 86 9.20 6.41 1.65
C GLY A 86 8.02 6.86 0.78
N ILE A 87 6.91 7.20 1.43
CA ILE A 87 5.63 7.52 0.79
C ILE A 87 5.32 8.99 1.02
N SER A 88 4.97 9.71 -0.05
CA SER A 88 4.44 11.06 0.05
C SER A 88 2.91 11.06 0.13
N VAL A 89 2.34 11.99 0.89
CA VAL A 89 0.90 12.19 0.97
C VAL A 89 0.59 13.65 0.65
N GLN A 90 -0.41 13.88 -0.22
CA GLN A 90 -0.95 15.20 -0.48
C GLN A 90 -2.45 15.22 -0.20
N VAL A 91 -2.87 16.17 0.58
CA VAL A 91 -4.27 16.47 0.88
C VAL A 91 -4.60 17.78 0.17
N LYS A 92 -5.60 17.77 -0.72
CA LYS A 92 -5.97 18.94 -1.53
C LYS A 92 -7.42 19.29 -1.32
N ASN A 93 -7.66 20.45 -0.75
CA ASN A 93 -8.98 21.02 -0.50
C ASN A 93 -9.96 20.02 0.15
N VAL A 94 -9.47 19.21 1.08
CA VAL A 94 -10.28 18.19 1.73
C VAL A 94 -11.32 18.84 2.63
N GLN A 95 -12.59 18.50 2.38
CA GLN A 95 -13.72 18.82 3.23
C GLN A 95 -14.35 17.54 3.77
N LYS A 96 -14.75 17.57 5.04
CA LYS A 96 -15.58 16.53 5.63
C LYS A 96 -16.78 17.13 6.31
N ARG A 97 -17.94 16.80 5.78
CA ARG A 97 -19.25 17.18 6.32
C ARG A 97 -19.95 15.94 6.84
N VAL A 98 -20.62 16.07 7.96
CA VAL A 98 -21.39 15.02 8.61
C VAL A 98 -22.78 15.52 8.94
N GLY A 99 -23.64 14.65 9.48
CA GLY A 99 -25.04 14.97 9.72
C GLY A 99 -25.96 14.41 8.63
N LYS A 100 -27.26 14.31 8.93
CA LYS A 100 -28.27 13.74 8.02
C LYS A 100 -28.36 14.49 6.69
N HIS A 101 -28.08 15.79 6.70
CA HIS A 101 -28.07 16.68 5.52
C HIS A 101 -26.66 17.22 5.17
N LYS A 102 -25.59 16.65 5.76
CA LYS A 102 -24.21 17.14 5.62
C LYS A 102 -24.04 18.62 5.98
N ASP A 103 -24.74 19.04 7.01
CA ASP A 103 -24.82 20.42 7.49
C ASP A 103 -23.68 20.79 8.47
N ILE A 104 -23.02 19.80 9.08
CA ILE A 104 -21.93 20.03 10.01
C ILE A 104 -20.59 19.82 9.28
N THR A 105 -19.81 20.88 9.13
CA THR A 105 -18.46 20.81 8.57
C THR A 105 -17.45 20.58 9.68
N ILE A 106 -16.71 19.44 9.62
CA ILE A 106 -15.67 19.09 10.59
C ILE A 106 -14.29 19.48 10.07
N CYS A 107 -14.03 19.21 8.78
CA CYS A 107 -12.80 19.64 8.10
C CYS A 107 -13.21 20.54 6.94
N ASP A 108 -12.57 21.70 6.82
CA ASP A 108 -12.91 22.69 5.81
C ASP A 108 -11.68 23.11 5.01
N HIS A 109 -11.67 22.78 3.72
CA HIS A 109 -10.62 23.10 2.73
C HIS A 109 -9.19 22.82 3.22
N VAL A 110 -8.98 21.66 3.87
CA VAL A 110 -7.67 21.30 4.41
C VAL A 110 -6.70 20.98 3.28
N ASN A 111 -5.54 21.63 3.34
CA ASN A 111 -4.43 21.39 2.45
C ASN A 111 -3.20 21.00 3.28
N LEU A 112 -2.56 19.88 2.93
CA LEU A 112 -1.40 19.36 3.64
C LEU A 112 -0.53 18.58 2.66
N ARG A 113 0.78 18.69 2.81
CA ARG A 113 1.75 17.85 2.10
C ARG A 113 2.69 17.22 3.12
N ILE A 114 2.84 15.91 3.05
CA ILE A 114 3.78 15.12 3.85
C ILE A 114 4.81 14.55 2.88
N ALA A 115 6.07 14.87 3.11
CA ALA A 115 7.17 14.36 2.31
C ALA A 115 7.52 12.91 2.70
N PRO A 116 8.20 12.15 1.82
CA PRO A 116 8.68 10.82 2.16
C PRO A 116 9.60 10.83 3.38
N GLY A 117 9.34 9.92 4.33
CA GLY A 117 10.14 9.79 5.57
C GLY A 117 9.89 10.88 6.62
N GLU A 118 8.91 11.76 6.41
CA GLU A 118 8.57 12.81 7.36
C GLU A 118 7.68 12.29 8.50
N LEU A 119 8.00 12.67 9.72
CA LEU A 119 7.16 12.47 10.91
C LEU A 119 6.33 13.73 11.14
N VAL A 120 5.01 13.59 11.07
CA VAL A 120 4.07 14.72 11.22
C VAL A 120 3.21 14.52 12.44
N ALA A 121 3.12 15.54 13.32
CA ALA A 121 2.23 15.58 14.46
C ALA A 121 1.06 16.53 14.20
N ILE A 122 -0.18 16.07 14.43
CA ILE A 122 -1.39 16.89 14.35
C ILE A 122 -1.83 17.26 15.76
N ILE A 123 -1.75 18.55 16.11
CA ILE A 123 -2.05 19.09 17.43
C ILE A 123 -3.35 19.91 17.39
N GLY A 124 -4.13 19.84 18.45
CA GLY A 124 -5.37 20.62 18.59
C GLY A 124 -6.23 20.09 19.73
N GLY A 125 -7.18 20.90 20.19
CA GLY A 125 -8.11 20.56 21.25
C GLY A 125 -9.05 19.39 20.92
N SER A 126 -9.81 18.93 21.91
CA SER A 126 -10.87 17.94 21.67
C SER A 126 -11.90 18.50 20.70
N GLY A 127 -12.38 17.68 19.77
CA GLY A 127 -13.36 18.12 18.75
C GLY A 127 -12.79 18.90 17.56
N ALA A 128 -11.48 19.21 17.53
CA ALA A 128 -10.85 19.98 16.44
C ALA A 128 -10.78 19.26 15.07
N GLY A 129 -11.33 18.06 14.95
CA GLY A 129 -11.37 17.32 13.69
C GLY A 129 -10.13 16.49 13.37
N LYS A 130 -9.16 16.34 14.29
CA LYS A 130 -7.91 15.60 14.08
C LYS A 130 -8.14 14.17 13.59
N SER A 131 -8.95 13.40 14.33
CA SER A 131 -9.25 12.00 13.97
C SER A 131 -10.03 11.93 12.65
N THR A 132 -10.87 12.90 12.35
CA THR A 132 -11.60 12.98 11.09
C THR A 132 -10.66 13.20 9.91
N LEU A 133 -9.68 14.10 10.06
CA LEU A 133 -8.65 14.32 9.06
C LEU A 133 -7.79 13.06 8.86
N MET A 134 -7.34 12.44 9.96
CA MET A 134 -6.57 11.18 9.92
C MET A 134 -7.34 10.06 9.20
N ASN A 135 -8.65 9.93 9.49
CA ASN A 135 -9.52 8.98 8.80
C ASN A 135 -9.64 9.25 7.29
N CYS A 136 -9.61 10.53 6.89
CA CYS A 136 -9.58 10.89 5.47
C CYS A 136 -8.22 10.57 4.82
N ILE A 137 -7.12 10.76 5.52
CA ILE A 137 -5.77 10.50 5.00
C ILE A 137 -5.48 9.00 4.91
N SER A 138 -5.95 8.21 5.89
CA SER A 138 -5.73 6.76 5.94
C SER A 138 -6.64 5.96 4.99
N GLY A 139 -7.65 6.58 4.39
CA GLY A 139 -8.62 5.89 3.55
C GLY A 139 -9.79 5.26 4.32
N TYR A 140 -9.81 5.38 5.65
CA TYR A 140 -10.88 4.85 6.49
C TYR A 140 -12.23 5.54 6.23
N SER A 141 -12.23 6.84 5.96
CA SER A 141 -13.45 7.61 5.69
C SER A 141 -13.25 8.59 4.54
N LYS A 142 -13.94 8.35 3.42
CA LYS A 142 -13.85 9.22 2.24
C LYS A 142 -14.27 10.68 2.58
N PRO A 143 -13.50 11.70 2.16
CA PRO A 143 -13.88 13.09 2.29
C PRO A 143 -15.16 13.39 1.48
N THR A 144 -15.89 14.45 1.88
CA THR A 144 -17.07 14.92 1.17
C THR A 144 -16.69 15.65 -0.11
N ALA A 145 -15.56 16.36 -0.09
CA ALA A 145 -14.97 17.05 -1.24
C ALA A 145 -13.45 17.10 -1.08
N GLY A 146 -12.76 17.43 -2.18
CA GLY A 146 -11.30 17.40 -2.26
C GLY A 146 -10.74 16.01 -2.53
N GLU A 147 -9.44 15.89 -2.49
CA GLU A 147 -8.74 14.64 -2.80
C GLU A 147 -7.56 14.38 -1.86
N VAL A 148 -7.25 13.09 -1.68
CA VAL A 148 -6.04 12.63 -1.02
C VAL A 148 -5.24 11.82 -2.04
N LEU A 149 -3.98 12.18 -2.20
CA LEU A 149 -3.05 11.50 -3.11
C LEU A 149 -1.94 10.83 -2.28
N VAL A 150 -1.63 9.61 -2.63
CA VAL A 150 -0.50 8.84 -2.10
C VAL A 150 0.46 8.58 -3.25
N ASN A 151 1.69 9.11 -3.17
CA ASN A 151 2.63 9.11 -4.29
C ASN A 151 1.99 9.59 -5.60
N GLU A 152 1.24 10.72 -5.54
CA GLU A 152 0.54 11.33 -6.67
C GLU A 152 -0.63 10.50 -7.25
N VAL A 153 -0.97 9.36 -6.64
CA VAL A 153 -2.09 8.50 -7.03
C VAL A 153 -3.27 8.75 -6.10
N GLY A 154 -4.46 8.97 -6.68
CA GLY A 154 -5.68 9.22 -5.91
C GLY A 154 -6.04 8.04 -5.01
N LEU A 155 -6.08 8.28 -3.68
CA LEU A 155 -6.28 7.24 -2.67
C LEU A 155 -7.62 6.51 -2.86
N TYR A 156 -8.70 7.25 -3.00
CA TYR A 156 -10.05 6.67 -3.03
C TYR A 156 -10.43 6.02 -4.35
N GLN A 157 -9.81 6.46 -5.44
CA GLN A 157 -9.99 5.84 -6.76
C GLN A 157 -9.21 4.53 -6.89
N ASN A 158 -8.11 4.40 -6.12
CA ASN A 158 -7.18 3.29 -6.20
C ASN A 158 -6.97 2.61 -4.83
N PHE A 159 -8.00 2.62 -3.97
CA PHE A 159 -7.89 2.17 -2.58
C PHE A 159 -7.42 0.71 -2.47
N ASP A 160 -7.97 -0.17 -3.29
CA ASP A 160 -7.57 -1.60 -3.29
C ASP A 160 -6.08 -1.80 -3.58
N MET A 161 -5.50 -0.92 -4.38
CA MET A 161 -4.09 -0.91 -4.71
C MET A 161 -3.23 -0.32 -3.56
N LEU A 162 -3.71 0.76 -2.93
CA LEU A 162 -2.93 1.53 -1.96
C LEU A 162 -3.08 1.05 -0.52
N LYS A 163 -4.17 0.36 -0.16
CA LYS A 163 -4.45 -0.11 1.21
C LYS A 163 -3.34 -0.99 1.81
N HIS A 164 -2.57 -1.69 0.96
CA HIS A 164 -1.50 -2.59 1.41
C HIS A 164 -0.23 -1.85 1.89
N ILE A 165 -0.10 -0.56 1.54
CA ILE A 165 1.04 0.27 1.94
C ILE A 165 0.69 1.28 3.04
N ILE A 166 -0.57 1.28 3.51
CA ILE A 166 -1.06 2.17 4.57
C ILE A 166 -1.25 1.36 5.85
N GLY A 167 -0.51 1.71 6.90
CA GLY A 167 -0.76 1.25 8.26
C GLY A 167 -1.65 2.26 9.00
N TYR A 168 -2.68 1.79 9.67
CA TYR A 168 -3.55 2.61 10.49
C TYR A 168 -3.75 1.99 11.87
N VAL A 169 -3.46 2.75 12.91
CA VAL A 169 -3.71 2.38 14.30
C VAL A 169 -4.82 3.29 14.83
N PRO A 170 -6.02 2.75 15.10
CA PRO A 170 -7.14 3.51 15.62
C PRO A 170 -6.92 3.90 17.10
N GLN A 171 -7.73 4.83 17.57
CA GLN A 171 -7.70 5.27 18.98
C GLN A 171 -8.21 4.19 19.96
N GLN A 172 -9.13 3.34 19.50
CA GLN A 172 -9.60 2.20 20.28
C GLN A 172 -8.72 0.98 19.98
N ASP A 173 -8.38 0.26 21.02
CA ASP A 173 -7.59 -0.95 20.90
C ASP A 173 -8.32 -1.99 20.03
N ILE A 174 -7.61 -2.54 19.06
CA ILE A 174 -8.06 -3.66 18.22
C ILE A 174 -7.35 -4.95 18.64
N VAL A 175 -7.02 -5.03 19.93
CA VAL A 175 -6.32 -6.17 20.51
C VAL A 175 -7.35 -7.20 20.95
N TYR A 176 -7.09 -8.46 20.66
CA TYR A 176 -7.87 -9.56 21.18
C TYR A 176 -7.25 -10.01 22.50
N ASP A 177 -7.88 -9.70 23.62
CA ASP A 177 -7.39 -9.96 24.98
C ASP A 177 -7.07 -11.42 25.30
N ASN A 178 -7.63 -12.34 24.49
CA ASN A 178 -7.45 -13.79 24.61
C ASN A 178 -6.29 -14.34 23.75
N LEU A 179 -5.57 -13.49 23.04
CA LEU A 179 -4.41 -13.87 22.25
C LEU A 179 -3.12 -13.35 22.88
N THR A 180 -2.05 -14.15 22.78
CA THR A 180 -0.71 -13.65 23.09
C THR A 180 -0.23 -12.66 22.02
N VAL A 181 0.75 -11.84 22.36
CA VAL A 181 1.37 -10.89 21.40
C VAL A 181 1.87 -11.61 20.16
N GLU A 182 2.56 -12.73 20.35
CA GLU A 182 3.05 -13.57 19.25
C GLU A 182 1.91 -14.06 18.35
N SER A 183 0.85 -14.62 18.93
CA SER A 183 -0.30 -15.13 18.18
C SER A 183 -0.98 -14.02 17.39
N MET A 184 -1.15 -12.84 17.98
CA MET A 184 -1.77 -11.71 17.31
C MET A 184 -0.92 -11.20 16.14
N LEU A 185 0.38 -11.09 16.31
CA LEU A 185 1.31 -10.71 15.24
C LEU A 185 1.34 -11.78 14.15
N TYR A 186 1.38 -13.06 14.50
CA TYR A 186 1.35 -14.18 13.57
C TYR A 186 0.09 -14.14 12.67
N TYR A 187 -1.09 -14.06 13.26
CA TYR A 187 -2.33 -14.00 12.47
C TYR A 187 -2.45 -12.71 11.66
N SER A 188 -1.98 -11.59 12.20
CA SER A 188 -1.94 -10.32 11.46
C SER A 188 -1.02 -10.39 10.25
N ALA A 189 0.14 -11.00 10.40
CA ALA A 189 1.08 -11.24 9.31
C ALA A 189 0.49 -12.21 8.27
N LYS A 190 -0.07 -13.33 8.70
CA LYS A 190 -0.70 -14.34 7.84
C LYS A 190 -1.85 -13.80 6.99
N LEU A 191 -2.59 -12.80 7.50
CA LEU A 191 -3.67 -12.14 6.76
C LEU A 191 -3.18 -11.08 5.77
N ARG A 192 -1.99 -10.51 5.96
CA ARG A 192 -1.48 -9.38 5.17
C ARG A 192 -0.38 -9.76 4.19
N LEU A 193 0.40 -10.77 4.52
CA LEU A 193 1.52 -11.20 3.69
C LEU A 193 1.07 -12.09 2.53
N PRO A 194 1.88 -12.19 1.48
CA PRO A 194 1.64 -13.10 0.37
C PRO A 194 1.47 -14.55 0.83
N LYS A 195 0.59 -15.29 0.15
CA LYS A 195 0.30 -16.69 0.46
C LYS A 195 1.48 -17.64 0.22
N ASP A 196 2.47 -17.20 -0.53
CA ASP A 196 3.69 -17.94 -0.84
C ASP A 196 4.80 -17.76 0.21
N VAL A 197 4.54 -16.98 1.28
CA VAL A 197 5.42 -16.88 2.44
C VAL A 197 5.36 -18.18 3.22
N LYS A 198 6.52 -18.81 3.44
CA LYS A 198 6.63 -20.05 4.20
C LYS A 198 6.43 -19.80 5.69
N GLU A 199 5.98 -20.80 6.44
CA GLU A 199 5.76 -20.69 7.90
C GLU A 199 7.02 -20.26 8.65
N GLU A 200 8.19 -20.78 8.27
CA GLU A 200 9.47 -20.42 8.88
C GLU A 200 9.81 -18.94 8.66
N GLU A 201 9.56 -18.44 7.45
CA GLU A 201 9.75 -17.02 7.11
C GLU A 201 8.74 -16.14 7.88
N LEU A 202 7.51 -16.62 8.02
CA LEU A 202 6.46 -15.93 8.79
C LEU A 202 6.85 -15.78 10.26
N HIS A 203 7.31 -16.85 10.90
CA HIS A 203 7.80 -16.82 12.27
C HIS A 203 9.01 -15.89 12.42
N ALA A 204 9.97 -15.94 11.50
CA ALA A 204 11.13 -15.05 11.53
C ALA A 204 10.72 -13.56 11.41
N ILE A 205 9.68 -13.24 10.63
CA ILE A 205 9.14 -11.87 10.56
C ILE A 205 8.49 -11.47 11.88
N VAL A 206 7.71 -12.35 12.50
CA VAL A 206 7.05 -12.11 13.80
C VAL A 206 8.10 -11.88 14.89
N ASP A 207 9.10 -12.76 15.00
CA ASP A 207 10.18 -12.64 15.96
C ASP A 207 10.93 -11.30 15.82
N LYS A 208 11.26 -10.93 14.57
CA LYS A 208 11.90 -9.65 14.30
C LYS A 208 11.06 -8.45 14.75
N VAL A 209 9.74 -8.51 14.59
CA VAL A 209 8.84 -7.44 15.06
C VAL A 209 8.84 -7.38 16.58
N ILE A 210 8.73 -8.54 17.26
CA ILE A 210 8.76 -8.65 18.73
C ILE A 210 10.06 -8.06 19.29
N ASP A 211 11.19 -8.39 18.67
CA ASP A 211 12.50 -7.83 19.05
C ASP A 211 12.58 -6.31 18.84
N THR A 212 12.03 -5.83 17.71
CA THR A 212 12.03 -4.40 17.38
C THR A 212 11.23 -3.55 18.38
N VAL A 213 10.17 -4.12 18.95
CA VAL A 213 9.34 -3.45 19.98
C VAL A 213 9.72 -3.82 21.41
N GLU A 214 10.85 -4.52 21.60
CA GLU A 214 11.42 -4.90 22.89
C GLU A 214 10.48 -5.76 23.76
N LEU A 215 9.67 -6.62 23.14
CA LEU A 215 8.73 -7.50 23.82
C LEU A 215 9.19 -8.97 23.88
N THR A 216 10.43 -9.26 23.61
CA THR A 216 10.98 -10.64 23.55
C THR A 216 10.75 -11.44 24.84
N GLU A 217 10.80 -10.79 26.01
CA GLU A 217 10.52 -11.44 27.29
C GLU A 217 9.03 -11.60 27.63
N ARG A 218 8.13 -11.10 26.77
CA ARG A 218 6.66 -11.06 26.99
C ARG A 218 5.88 -11.71 25.86
N LYS A 219 6.48 -12.69 25.18
CA LYS A 219 5.83 -13.46 24.11
C LYS A 219 4.53 -14.11 24.54
#